data_03fa1156e321a3b13f801dbec22794f2
#
_entry.id   03fa1156e321a3b13f801dbec22794f2
#
_cell.length_a   1.000
_cell.length_b   1.000
_cell.length_c   1.000
_cell.angle_alpha   90.00
_cell.angle_beta   90.00
_cell.angle_gamma   90.00
#
_symmetry.space_group_name_H-M   'P 1'
#
loop_
_entity.id
_entity.type
_entity.pdbx_description
1 polymer ?
#
loop_
_entity_poly.entity_id
_entity_poly.type
_entity_poly.pdbx_seq_one_letter_code
_entity_poly.pdbx_strand_id
1 'polypeptide(L)'
;SDSVYESANSYTSNNNEGIAFDSNTNKIVIAWKGNQGSLGAGDANPINAIVGTVTGGTSNSISWGTKNTFAYNARSEDLGIHFDSLSNRFIGKYVNNREPYALTFFSLEVSGTSIIQRGFPHFVVSGEQGNYYTTMGINPTNGKAVFFYREANNDGGEKTTKISFASLNTLPG
;
A
#
# COMPACT_ATOMS: atom_id res chain seq x y z
N SER A 1 -10.07 -18.29 -16.68
CA SER A 1 -10.78 -17.08 -17.11
C SER A 1 -10.31 -15.91 -16.28
N ASP A 2 -9.94 -14.83 -16.95
CA ASP A 2 -9.51 -13.61 -16.28
C ASP A 2 -10.68 -12.97 -15.54
N SER A 3 -10.42 -12.51 -14.32
CA SER A 3 -11.41 -11.79 -13.54
C SER A 3 -11.12 -10.29 -13.61
N VAL A 4 -12.10 -9.49 -13.98
CA VAL A 4 -11.98 -8.04 -14.01
C VAL A 4 -12.61 -7.48 -12.72
N TYR A 5 -11.80 -6.84 -11.88
CA TYR A 5 -12.24 -6.24 -10.62
C TYR A 5 -12.54 -4.75 -10.70
N GLU A 6 -12.07 -4.10 -11.75
CA GLU A 6 -12.33 -2.69 -12.05
C GLU A 6 -12.60 -2.56 -13.56
N SER A 7 -13.82 -2.21 -13.95
CA SER A 7 -14.23 -2.15 -15.37
C SER A 7 -14.12 -0.76 -16.00
N ALA A 8 -13.90 0.28 -15.23
CA ALA A 8 -13.80 1.64 -15.75
C ALA A 8 -12.88 2.50 -14.88
N ASN A 9 -12.00 3.23 -15.55
CA ASN A 9 -11.19 4.29 -14.95
C ASN A 9 -10.23 3.87 -13.82
N SER A 10 -9.71 2.65 -13.83
CA SER A 10 -8.50 2.39 -13.08
C SER A 10 -7.35 3.13 -13.77
N TYR A 11 -6.81 4.12 -13.11
CA TYR A 11 -5.58 4.76 -13.58
C TYR A 11 -4.42 3.80 -13.34
N THR A 12 -4.07 3.04 -14.34
CA THR A 12 -2.84 2.23 -14.40
C THR A 12 -1.65 3.08 -14.85
N SER A 13 -1.48 4.26 -14.30
CA SER A 13 -0.30 5.06 -14.61
C SER A 13 0.69 5.00 -13.47
N ASN A 14 1.81 4.37 -13.73
CA ASN A 14 3.06 4.51 -12.98
C ASN A 14 3.00 4.20 -11.47
N ASN A 15 3.16 2.91 -11.12
CA ASN A 15 3.36 2.45 -9.73
C ASN A 15 2.18 2.66 -8.78
N ASN A 16 0.97 2.48 -9.26
CA ASN A 16 -0.27 2.62 -8.47
C ASN A 16 -0.80 1.31 -7.90
N GLU A 17 -0.07 0.25 -8.10
CA GLU A 17 -0.41 -1.08 -7.63
C GLU A 17 0.77 -1.75 -6.94
N GLY A 18 0.45 -2.64 -6.04
CA GLY A 18 1.43 -3.49 -5.37
C GLY A 18 0.86 -4.88 -5.14
N ILE A 19 1.72 -5.87 -5.21
CA ILE A 19 1.40 -7.25 -4.90
C ILE A 19 2.39 -7.77 -3.87
N ALA A 20 1.89 -8.49 -2.86
CA ALA A 20 2.71 -9.17 -1.89
C ALA A 20 2.16 -10.57 -1.60
N PHE A 21 3.08 -11.49 -1.34
CA PHE A 21 2.76 -12.89 -1.06
C PHE A 21 3.04 -13.20 0.42
N ASP A 22 2.03 -13.78 1.07
CA ASP A 22 2.11 -14.36 2.40
C ASP A 22 2.52 -15.82 2.27
N SER A 23 3.77 -16.10 2.56
CA SER A 23 4.35 -17.45 2.54
C SER A 23 3.81 -18.36 3.65
N ASN A 24 3.22 -17.80 4.72
CA ASN A 24 2.73 -18.56 5.86
C ASN A 24 1.38 -19.23 5.54
N THR A 25 0.55 -18.57 4.74
CA THR A 25 -0.83 -19.02 4.47
C THR A 25 -1.14 -19.22 2.98
N ASN A 26 -0.15 -19.11 2.09
CA ASN A 26 -0.32 -19.19 0.63
C ASN A 26 -1.33 -18.18 0.08
N LYS A 27 -1.29 -16.96 0.58
CA LYS A 27 -2.17 -15.90 0.13
C LYS A 27 -1.38 -14.79 -0.56
N ILE A 28 -2.02 -14.15 -1.51
CA ILE A 28 -1.52 -12.91 -2.11
C ILE A 28 -2.48 -11.78 -1.77
N VAL A 29 -1.94 -10.60 -1.58
CA VAL A 29 -2.72 -9.37 -1.52
C VAL A 29 -2.30 -8.50 -2.69
N ILE A 30 -3.28 -8.06 -3.47
CA ILE A 30 -3.11 -7.03 -4.49
C ILE A 30 -3.75 -5.77 -3.94
N ALA A 31 -2.99 -4.69 -3.94
CA ALA A 31 -3.48 -3.36 -3.57
C ALA A 31 -3.32 -2.40 -4.74
N TRP A 32 -4.30 -1.54 -4.98
CA TRP A 32 -4.25 -0.55 -6.06
C TRP A 32 -4.99 0.71 -5.68
N LYS A 33 -4.62 1.79 -6.32
CA LYS A 33 -5.35 3.04 -6.22
C LYS A 33 -6.66 2.94 -7.00
N GLY A 34 -7.76 3.14 -6.32
CA GLY A 34 -9.07 3.24 -6.95
C GLY A 34 -9.32 4.61 -7.55
N ASN A 35 -10.27 4.68 -8.48
CA ASN A 35 -10.74 5.95 -9.01
C ASN A 35 -11.86 6.52 -8.16
N GLN A 36 -11.92 7.83 -8.10
CA GLN A 36 -12.87 8.62 -7.33
C GLN A 36 -14.27 8.73 -7.95
N GLY A 37 -14.65 7.84 -8.85
CA GLY A 37 -15.97 7.91 -9.48
C GLY A 37 -17.10 8.06 -8.45
N SER A 38 -17.61 9.24 -8.22
CA SER A 38 -18.85 9.58 -7.49
C SER A 38 -18.75 10.19 -6.08
N LEU A 39 -17.60 10.40 -5.50
CA LEU A 39 -17.53 10.96 -4.13
C LEU A 39 -17.33 12.49 -4.06
N GLY A 40 -17.68 13.22 -5.10
CA GLY A 40 -17.60 14.68 -5.10
C GLY A 40 -16.18 15.24 -5.30
N ALA A 41 -16.11 16.46 -5.77
CA ALA A 41 -14.88 17.18 -6.10
C ALA A 41 -13.96 17.36 -4.87
N GLY A 42 -12.99 16.52 -4.76
CA GLY A 42 -11.93 16.61 -3.77
C GLY A 42 -11.07 15.34 -3.84
N ASP A 43 -9.82 15.46 -4.07
CA ASP A 43 -8.77 14.50 -4.43
C ASP A 43 -8.65 13.19 -3.61
N ALA A 44 -9.74 12.61 -3.16
CA ALA A 44 -9.77 11.41 -2.33
C ALA A 44 -9.76 10.14 -3.21
N ASN A 45 -8.59 9.68 -3.60
CA ASN A 45 -8.48 8.38 -4.25
C ASN A 45 -8.35 7.29 -3.17
N PRO A 46 -9.27 6.33 -3.13
CA PRO A 46 -9.18 5.22 -2.19
C PRO A 46 -8.04 4.29 -2.58
N ILE A 47 -7.50 3.58 -1.59
CA ILE A 47 -6.71 2.38 -1.83
C ILE A 47 -7.65 1.19 -1.72
N ASN A 48 -7.72 0.41 -2.78
CA ASN A 48 -8.43 -0.85 -2.80
C ASN A 48 -7.45 -1.99 -2.56
N ALA A 49 -7.92 -3.07 -1.96
CA ALA A 49 -7.15 -4.29 -1.89
C ALA A 49 -8.05 -5.52 -1.97
N ILE A 50 -7.48 -6.61 -2.45
CA ILE A 50 -8.14 -7.91 -2.53
C ILE A 50 -7.16 -9.00 -2.13
N VAL A 51 -7.67 -10.04 -1.46
CA VAL A 51 -6.89 -11.22 -1.15
C VAL A 51 -7.21 -12.35 -2.13
N GLY A 52 -6.18 -13.02 -2.60
CA GLY A 52 -6.29 -14.26 -3.36
C GLY A 52 -5.67 -15.41 -2.57
N THR A 53 -6.35 -16.55 -2.54
CA THR A 53 -5.81 -17.81 -2.02
C THR A 53 -5.24 -18.61 -3.18
N VAL A 54 -3.94 -18.88 -3.11
CA VAL A 54 -3.23 -19.66 -4.13
C VAL A 54 -3.37 -21.15 -3.80
N THR A 55 -3.92 -21.89 -4.72
CA THR A 55 -4.02 -23.35 -4.61
C THR A 55 -3.01 -23.97 -5.59
N GLY A 56 -2.02 -24.66 -5.02
CA GLY A 56 -1.04 -25.41 -5.80
C GLY A 56 -1.52 -26.79 -6.21
N GLY A 57 -0.80 -27.43 -7.11
CA GLY A 57 -1.06 -28.78 -7.60
C GLY A 57 -0.86 -28.88 -9.11
N THR A 58 -1.55 -29.81 -9.75
CA THR A 58 -1.50 -30.00 -11.22
C THR A 58 -2.14 -28.83 -11.98
N SER A 59 -2.99 -28.04 -11.31
CA SER A 59 -3.61 -26.84 -11.86
C SER A 59 -3.49 -25.72 -10.83
N ASN A 60 -2.60 -24.77 -11.10
CA ASN A 60 -2.51 -23.59 -10.26
C ASN A 60 -3.76 -22.72 -10.45
N SER A 61 -4.38 -22.33 -9.35
CA SER A 61 -5.54 -21.45 -9.37
C SER A 61 -5.47 -20.43 -8.24
N ILE A 62 -6.15 -19.31 -8.42
CA ILE A 62 -6.32 -18.29 -7.39
C ILE A 62 -7.81 -18.10 -7.18
N SER A 63 -8.26 -18.28 -5.96
CA SER A 63 -9.62 -17.92 -5.55
C SER A 63 -9.56 -16.55 -4.87
N TRP A 64 -10.36 -15.61 -5.39
CA TRP A 64 -10.37 -14.23 -4.91
C TRP A 64 -11.43 -14.02 -3.83
N GLY A 65 -11.08 -13.24 -2.82
CA GLY A 65 -11.99 -12.75 -1.80
C GLY A 65 -12.78 -11.53 -2.26
N THR A 66 -13.32 -10.80 -1.28
CA THR A 66 -14.04 -9.55 -1.54
C THR A 66 -13.07 -8.36 -1.58
N LYS A 67 -13.28 -7.47 -2.55
CA LYS A 67 -12.56 -6.20 -2.61
C LYS A 67 -12.92 -5.34 -1.40
N ASN A 68 -11.91 -4.83 -0.74
CA ASN A 68 -12.04 -3.86 0.35
C ASN A 68 -11.41 -2.52 -0.05
N THR A 69 -11.96 -1.45 0.49
CA THR A 69 -11.49 -0.08 0.24
C THR A 69 -10.95 0.51 1.52
N PHE A 70 -9.70 0.93 1.50
CA PHE A 70 -8.98 1.48 2.63
C PHE A 70 -8.32 2.79 2.26
N ALA A 71 -7.93 3.56 3.24
CA ALA A 71 -7.17 4.79 3.13
C ALA A 71 -7.64 5.69 1.99
N TYR A 72 -8.07 6.86 2.34
CA TYR A 72 -8.52 7.87 1.40
C TYR A 72 -7.39 8.85 1.12
N ASN A 73 -7.41 9.46 -0.06
CA ASN A 73 -6.46 10.50 -0.49
C ASN A 73 -5.09 10.00 -0.94
N ALA A 74 -4.98 8.78 -1.41
CA ALA A 74 -3.77 8.33 -2.06
C ALA A 74 -3.53 9.12 -3.36
N ARG A 75 -2.32 9.62 -3.52
CA ARG A 75 -1.89 10.17 -4.80
C ARG A 75 -1.65 9.05 -5.82
N SER A 76 -1.61 9.41 -7.08
CA SER A 76 -1.49 8.48 -8.21
C SER A 76 -0.14 7.76 -8.34
N GLU A 77 0.78 8.01 -7.44
CA GLU A 77 2.15 7.53 -7.56
C GLU A 77 2.56 6.85 -6.26
N ASP A 78 3.40 5.82 -6.36
CA ASP A 78 4.10 5.23 -5.24
C ASP A 78 3.28 4.38 -4.25
N LEU A 79 2.22 3.70 -4.67
CA LEU A 79 1.66 2.63 -3.86
C LEU A 79 2.59 1.40 -3.89
N GLY A 80 2.87 0.85 -2.73
CA GLY A 80 3.61 -0.40 -2.58
C GLY A 80 3.08 -1.21 -1.41
N ILE A 81 3.25 -2.53 -1.45
CA ILE A 81 2.85 -3.44 -0.38
C ILE A 81 3.90 -4.54 -0.20
N HIS A 82 4.17 -4.92 1.04
CA HIS A 82 5.07 -6.00 1.42
C HIS A 82 4.47 -6.83 2.54
N PHE A 83 4.81 -8.11 2.58
CA PHE A 83 4.41 -9.00 3.68
C PHE A 83 5.49 -9.01 4.76
N ASP A 84 5.07 -8.78 6.00
CA ASP A 84 5.89 -8.94 7.19
C ASP A 84 5.55 -10.26 7.88
N SER A 85 6.44 -11.24 7.74
CA SER A 85 6.24 -12.59 8.28
C SER A 85 6.28 -12.65 9.82
N LEU A 86 6.88 -11.65 10.48
CA LEU A 86 6.95 -11.60 11.95
C LEU A 86 5.63 -11.15 12.57
N SER A 87 5.03 -10.12 12.02
CA SER A 87 3.72 -9.63 12.48
C SER A 87 2.55 -10.33 11.81
N ASN A 88 2.81 -11.13 10.77
CA ASN A 88 1.81 -11.75 9.91
C ASN A 88 0.86 -10.72 9.27
N ARG A 89 1.43 -9.59 8.84
CA ARG A 89 0.69 -8.46 8.28
C ARG A 89 1.26 -8.03 6.93
N PHE A 90 0.41 -7.44 6.14
CA PHE A 90 0.81 -6.73 4.93
C PHE A 90 0.99 -5.25 5.26
N ILE A 91 2.17 -4.74 4.98
CA ILE A 91 2.50 -3.33 5.20
C ILE A 91 2.52 -2.65 3.85
N GLY A 92 1.69 -1.63 3.72
CA GLY A 92 1.63 -0.82 2.51
C GLY A 92 2.13 0.59 2.75
N LYS A 93 2.58 1.23 1.68
CA LYS A 93 2.97 2.64 1.66
C LYS A 93 2.25 3.37 0.56
N TYR A 94 1.98 4.66 0.73
CA TYR A 94 1.45 5.55 -0.29
C TYR A 94 1.81 7.01 0.02
N VAL A 95 1.68 7.87 -0.97
CA VAL A 95 1.79 9.32 -0.78
C VAL A 95 0.38 9.89 -0.56
N ASN A 96 0.19 10.56 0.57
CA ASN A 96 -1.09 11.17 0.92
C ASN A 96 -1.25 12.54 0.24
N ASN A 97 -2.36 12.76 -0.44
CA ASN A 97 -2.59 13.98 -1.21
C ASN A 97 -3.20 15.14 -0.37
N ARG A 98 -3.78 14.85 0.79
CA ARG A 98 -4.35 15.89 1.69
C ARG A 98 -3.34 16.55 2.59
N GLU A 99 -2.47 15.72 3.17
CA GLU A 99 -1.29 16.23 3.87
C GLU A 99 -0.24 16.47 2.79
N PRO A 100 0.38 17.62 2.70
CA PRO A 100 1.18 17.99 1.54
C PRO A 100 2.25 16.94 1.24
N TYR A 101 1.80 15.95 0.45
CA TYR A 101 2.59 14.83 -0.05
C TYR A 101 3.31 13.99 1.02
N ALA A 102 2.67 13.77 2.15
CA ALA A 102 3.23 12.97 3.22
C ALA A 102 3.36 11.49 2.81
N LEU A 103 4.56 10.95 2.96
CA LEU A 103 4.75 9.51 2.86
C LEU A 103 4.04 8.84 4.04
N THR A 104 3.09 7.99 3.71
CA THR A 104 2.20 7.35 4.69
C THR A 104 2.29 5.84 4.53
N PHE A 105 2.23 5.11 5.62
CA PHE A 105 2.10 3.65 5.59
C PHE A 105 0.82 3.18 6.28
N PHE A 106 0.38 2.00 5.92
CA PHE A 106 -0.79 1.33 6.48
C PHE A 106 -0.51 -0.16 6.71
N SER A 107 -1.28 -0.77 7.59
CA SER A 107 -1.17 -2.19 7.91
C SER A 107 -2.48 -2.91 7.64
N LEU A 108 -2.39 -4.05 6.96
CA LEU A 108 -3.51 -4.93 6.65
C LEU A 108 -3.27 -6.33 7.23
N GLU A 109 -4.30 -6.93 7.75
CA GLU A 109 -4.33 -8.33 8.16
C GLU A 109 -5.30 -9.11 7.30
N VAL A 110 -4.92 -10.33 6.93
CA VAL A 110 -5.80 -11.23 6.19
C VAL A 110 -6.47 -12.20 7.15
N SER A 111 -7.79 -12.23 7.13
CA SER A 111 -8.61 -13.19 7.88
C SER A 111 -9.51 -13.95 6.91
N GLY A 112 -9.21 -15.23 6.69
CA GLY A 112 -9.92 -16.02 5.67
C GLY A 112 -9.76 -15.42 4.27
N THR A 113 -10.85 -14.97 3.66
CA THR A 113 -10.89 -14.31 2.35
C THR A 113 -11.12 -12.79 2.46
N SER A 114 -11.04 -12.25 3.67
CA SER A 114 -11.25 -10.83 3.96
C SER A 114 -9.96 -10.15 4.36
N ILE A 115 -9.91 -8.85 4.15
CA ILE A 115 -8.81 -7.98 4.56
C ILE A 115 -9.34 -7.03 5.64
N ILE A 116 -8.57 -6.88 6.71
CA ILE A 116 -8.87 -6.00 7.83
C ILE A 116 -7.76 -4.95 7.92
N GLN A 117 -8.13 -3.68 7.94
CA GLN A 117 -7.18 -2.61 8.26
C GLN A 117 -6.86 -2.65 9.75
N ARG A 118 -5.57 -2.61 10.08
CA ARG A 118 -5.10 -2.54 11.46
C ARG A 118 -4.52 -1.17 11.76
N GLY A 119 -5.14 -0.48 12.70
CA GLY A 119 -4.77 0.89 13.05
C GLY A 119 -5.09 1.93 11.96
N PHE A 120 -4.77 3.17 12.24
CA PHE A 120 -4.87 4.26 11.28
C PHE A 120 -3.58 4.36 10.45
N PRO A 121 -3.66 4.91 9.23
CA PRO A 121 -2.45 5.23 8.47
C PRO A 121 -1.53 6.16 9.26
N HIS A 122 -0.24 5.87 9.22
CA HIS A 122 0.78 6.64 9.93
C HIS A 122 1.67 7.39 8.96
N PHE A 123 1.97 8.63 9.28
CA PHE A 123 2.95 9.42 8.52
C PHE A 123 4.37 8.98 8.85
N VAL A 124 5.15 8.65 7.83
CA VAL A 124 6.60 8.44 7.96
C VAL A 124 7.31 9.77 7.98
N VAL A 125 6.81 10.70 7.16
CA VAL A 125 7.31 12.07 7.06
C VAL A 125 6.11 12.97 6.85
N SER A 126 5.97 13.98 7.70
CA SER A 126 4.93 15.01 7.60
C SER A 126 5.54 16.33 7.16
N GLY A 127 4.80 17.08 6.35
CA GLY A 127 4.96 18.54 6.26
C GLY A 127 5.82 19.07 5.12
N GLU A 128 6.33 18.27 4.19
CA GLU A 128 7.08 18.81 3.06
C GLU A 128 6.53 18.33 1.72
N GLN A 129 6.31 19.26 0.81
CA GLN A 129 5.74 18.98 -0.50
C GLN A 129 6.67 18.08 -1.31
N GLY A 130 6.14 16.97 -1.78
CA GLY A 130 6.74 16.25 -2.88
C GLY A 130 7.62 15.07 -2.53
N ASN A 131 7.20 14.22 -1.60
CA ASN A 131 7.78 12.89 -1.46
C ASN A 131 7.41 12.04 -2.68
N TYR A 132 8.22 12.13 -3.73
CA TYR A 132 8.09 11.33 -4.93
C TYR A 132 9.11 10.20 -4.91
N TYR A 133 8.82 9.12 -5.67
CA TYR A 133 9.74 8.01 -5.86
C TYR A 133 10.15 7.34 -4.54
N THR A 134 9.17 6.76 -3.89
CA THR A 134 9.38 6.07 -2.64
C THR A 134 9.50 4.56 -2.85
N THR A 135 10.35 3.92 -2.10
CA THR A 135 10.35 2.46 -2.00
C THR A 135 10.38 2.03 -0.55
N MET A 136 10.01 0.80 -0.30
CA MET A 136 9.98 0.24 1.05
C MET A 136 10.52 -1.18 1.01
N GLY A 137 11.23 -1.56 2.06
CA GLY A 137 11.61 -2.93 2.35
C GLY A 137 11.31 -3.27 3.81
N ILE A 138 11.11 -4.53 4.11
CA ILE A 138 10.93 -5.02 5.47
C ILE A 138 12.09 -5.94 5.81
N ASN A 139 12.70 -5.71 6.97
CA ASN A 139 13.69 -6.62 7.51
C ASN A 139 12.96 -7.82 8.15
N PRO A 140 13.08 -9.03 7.57
CA PRO A 140 12.34 -10.20 8.05
C PRO A 140 12.82 -10.70 9.41
N THR A 141 14.00 -10.24 9.88
CA THR A 141 14.57 -10.68 11.16
C THR A 141 14.00 -9.90 12.35
N ASN A 142 13.66 -8.62 12.16
CA ASN A 142 13.24 -7.75 13.27
C ASN A 142 11.96 -6.95 13.00
N GLY A 143 11.29 -7.16 11.86
CA GLY A 143 10.04 -6.50 11.50
C GLY A 143 10.16 -4.98 11.35
N LYS A 144 11.36 -4.46 11.07
CA LYS A 144 11.51 -3.03 10.80
C LYS A 144 11.28 -2.73 9.34
N ALA A 145 10.40 -1.78 9.06
CA ALA A 145 10.26 -1.22 7.72
C ALA A 145 11.30 -0.13 7.50
N VAL A 146 11.92 -0.16 6.33
CA VAL A 146 12.85 0.85 5.85
C VAL A 146 12.19 1.54 4.68
N PHE A 147 12.09 2.85 4.75
CA PHE A 147 11.52 3.69 3.68
C PHE A 147 12.63 4.50 3.05
N PHE A 148 12.68 4.45 1.75
CA PHE A 148 13.61 5.24 0.95
C PHE A 148 12.77 6.19 0.10
N TYR A 149 13.01 7.50 0.21
CA TYR A 149 12.20 8.50 -0.45
C TYR A 149 13.03 9.70 -0.88
N ARG A 150 12.49 10.42 -1.84
CA ARG A 150 13.07 11.66 -2.34
C ARG A 150 12.23 12.84 -1.84
N GLU A 151 12.86 13.72 -1.12
CA GLU A 151 12.28 14.99 -0.69
C GLU A 151 12.34 16.00 -1.83
N ALA A 152 11.26 16.67 -2.14
CA ALA A 152 11.23 17.79 -3.06
C ALA A 152 11.12 19.07 -2.25
N ASN A 153 12.08 19.95 -2.37
CA ASN A 153 11.99 21.30 -1.80
C ASN A 153 11.09 22.17 -2.68
N ASN A 154 10.28 23.03 -2.03
CA ASN A 154 9.34 23.94 -2.70
C ASN A 154 10.02 25.05 -3.51
N ASP A 155 11.27 25.29 -3.28
CA ASP A 155 12.06 26.40 -3.83
C ASP A 155 12.87 26.04 -5.07
N GLY A 156 12.67 24.85 -5.63
CA GLY A 156 13.46 24.36 -6.76
C GLY A 156 14.90 23.95 -6.41
N GLY A 157 15.22 23.89 -5.12
CA GLY A 157 16.51 23.46 -4.62
C GLY A 157 16.83 21.98 -4.86
N GLU A 158 18.00 21.56 -4.43
CA GLU A 158 18.48 20.19 -4.60
C GLU A 158 17.56 19.19 -3.91
N LYS A 159 17.19 18.16 -4.67
CA LYS A 159 16.35 17.07 -4.18
C LYS A 159 17.22 16.07 -3.44
N THR A 160 17.02 15.94 -2.16
CA THR A 160 17.77 15.00 -1.33
C THR A 160 17.04 13.66 -1.22
N THR A 161 17.81 12.60 -1.29
CA THR A 161 17.33 11.24 -1.00
C THR A 161 17.47 10.98 0.50
N LYS A 162 16.41 10.51 1.13
CA LYS A 162 16.36 10.23 2.57
C LYS A 162 15.98 8.80 2.86
N ILE A 163 16.35 8.32 4.03
CA ILE A 163 15.99 7.02 4.58
C ILE A 163 15.31 7.23 5.92
N SER A 164 14.17 6.59 6.11
CA SER A 164 13.47 6.53 7.38
C SER A 164 13.20 5.10 7.80
N PHE A 165 13.10 4.86 9.10
CA PHE A 165 12.82 3.55 9.68
C PHE A 165 11.54 3.64 10.52
N ALA A 166 10.69 2.63 10.40
CA ALA A 166 9.54 2.44 11.27
C ALA A 166 9.60 1.06 11.92
N SER A 167 9.30 1.00 13.22
CA SER A 167 9.11 -0.26 13.92
C SER A 167 7.65 -0.67 13.80
N LEU A 168 7.40 -1.81 13.17
CA LEU A 168 6.05 -2.35 12.98
C LEU A 168 5.47 -2.96 14.26
N ASN A 169 6.33 -3.28 15.23
CA ASN A 169 5.92 -3.87 16.51
C ASN A 169 5.20 -2.89 17.45
N THR A 170 5.23 -1.59 17.13
CA THR A 170 4.57 -0.54 17.92
C THR A 170 3.24 -0.09 17.34
N LEU A 171 2.79 -0.70 16.26
CA LEU A 171 1.49 -0.38 15.70
C LEU A 171 0.40 -0.90 16.61
N PRO A 172 -0.54 -0.06 17.07
CA PRO A 172 -1.67 -0.52 17.86
C PRO A 172 -2.44 -1.60 17.10
N GLY A 173 -2.77 -2.66 17.82
CA GLY A 173 -3.49 -3.83 17.30
C GLY A 173 -4.95 -3.51 16.94
#